data_44bc4d05041a601e85b6dae818d0272f
#
_entry.id   44bc4d05041a601e85b6dae818d0272f
#
_cell.length_a   1.000
_cell.length_b   1.000
_cell.length_c   1.000
_cell.angle_alpha   90.00
_cell.angle_beta   90.00
_cell.angle_gamma   90.00
#
_symmetry.space_group_name_H-M   'P 1'
#
loop_
_entity.id
_entity.type
_entity.pdbx_description
1 polymer ?
#
loop_
_entity_poly.entity_id
_entity_poly.type
_entity_poly.pdbx_seq_one_letter_code
_entity_poly.pdbx_strand_id
1 'polypeptide(L)'
;MGSIYLIRHGQASFGSSNYDQLSPTGVRQAEILGTHLASLGIQFDRCISGDLQRQRHTAEAALGRIAEAGIAIPQLEVDSAFNEFDADAVIRAHLPDLLDAEPQALHIMRNAAEHRAEFQRLFSLVVSRWISGEHEKDGLVSWQHFLEGVQDGLQRVLEQASGREKIGIFTSGGTITAMLQLVTRVPPLNAFELNWQIVNTSLSRLKFRGDELALASFNSHVHLELLKSPELITYR
;
A
#
# COMPACT_ATOMS: atom_id res chain seq x y z
N MET A 1 -11.56 7.11 -21.14
CA MET A 1 -10.51 7.25 -20.13
C MET A 1 -10.81 6.26 -19.04
N GLY A 2 -9.89 5.36 -18.76
CA GLY A 2 -10.02 4.36 -17.70
C GLY A 2 -9.62 4.87 -16.33
N SER A 3 -9.76 4.04 -15.32
CA SER A 3 -9.39 4.37 -13.94
C SER A 3 -8.75 3.18 -13.25
N ILE A 4 -7.65 3.42 -12.55
CA ILE A 4 -7.05 2.47 -11.62
C ILE A 4 -7.33 2.97 -10.21
N TYR A 5 -7.86 2.11 -9.36
CA TYR A 5 -8.10 2.36 -7.95
C TYR A 5 -7.03 1.62 -7.16
N LEU A 6 -6.09 2.35 -6.58
CA LEU A 6 -5.07 1.81 -5.70
C LEU A 6 -5.67 1.75 -4.29
N ILE A 7 -5.70 0.57 -3.72
CA ILE A 7 -6.34 0.29 -2.43
C ILE A 7 -5.27 -0.24 -1.49
N ARG A 8 -5.00 0.48 -0.40
CA ARG A 8 -4.13 -0.03 0.65
C ARG A 8 -4.84 -1.15 1.39
N HIS A 9 -4.13 -2.21 1.74
CA HIS A 9 -4.67 -3.28 2.59
C HIS A 9 -5.22 -2.75 3.92
N GLY A 10 -6.17 -3.47 4.52
CA GLY A 10 -6.67 -3.23 5.87
C GLY A 10 -5.57 -3.35 6.93
N GLN A 11 -5.84 -2.91 8.15
CA GLN A 11 -4.87 -2.99 9.24
C GLN A 11 -4.33 -4.42 9.39
N ALA A 12 -3.01 -4.56 9.38
CA ALA A 12 -2.32 -5.81 9.64
C ALA A 12 -2.23 -6.09 11.15
N SER A 13 -1.99 -7.36 11.52
CA SER A 13 -1.85 -7.81 12.91
C SER A 13 -0.47 -7.47 13.47
N PHE A 14 -0.18 -6.19 13.69
CA PHE A 14 1.09 -5.70 14.21
C PHE A 14 1.40 -6.28 15.60
N GLY A 15 2.58 -6.85 15.74
CA GLY A 15 3.03 -7.48 17.01
C GLY A 15 2.55 -8.92 17.21
N SER A 16 1.80 -9.52 16.28
CA SER A 16 1.49 -10.95 16.29
C SER A 16 2.60 -11.78 15.65
N SER A 17 2.55 -13.10 15.86
CA SER A 17 3.48 -14.05 15.24
C SER A 17 3.38 -14.10 13.71
N ASN A 18 2.26 -13.64 13.14
CA ASN A 18 2.05 -13.52 11.70
C ASN A 18 1.54 -12.10 11.37
N TYR A 19 2.48 -11.21 11.09
CA TYR A 19 2.17 -9.83 10.68
C TYR A 19 1.41 -9.75 9.35
N ASP A 20 1.55 -10.75 8.47
CA ASP A 20 0.92 -10.71 7.13
C ASP A 20 -0.58 -10.99 7.15
N GLN A 21 -1.19 -11.18 8.32
CA GLN A 21 -2.64 -11.32 8.46
C GLN A 21 -3.30 -9.98 8.79
N LEU A 22 -4.56 -9.82 8.32
CA LEU A 22 -5.39 -8.71 8.78
C LEU A 22 -5.75 -8.87 10.27
N SER A 23 -5.75 -7.75 10.99
CA SER A 23 -6.38 -7.68 12.30
C SER A 23 -7.93 -7.74 12.14
N PRO A 24 -8.68 -7.99 13.24
CA PRO A 24 -10.14 -7.86 13.20
C PRO A 24 -10.61 -6.49 12.70
N THR A 25 -9.89 -5.43 13.07
CA THR A 25 -10.13 -4.07 12.55
C THR A 25 -9.87 -4.00 11.04
N GLY A 26 -8.79 -4.62 10.54
CA GLY A 26 -8.47 -4.65 9.12
C GLY A 26 -9.53 -5.36 8.27
N VAL A 27 -10.06 -6.47 8.75
CA VAL A 27 -11.19 -7.16 8.10
C VAL A 27 -12.41 -6.25 8.03
N ARG A 28 -12.77 -5.63 9.17
CA ARG A 28 -13.89 -4.68 9.22
C ARG A 28 -13.72 -3.50 8.28
N GLN A 29 -12.51 -2.92 8.19
CA GLN A 29 -12.19 -1.83 7.26
C GLN A 29 -12.41 -2.27 5.81
N ALA A 30 -11.97 -3.48 5.43
CA ALA A 30 -12.15 -4.02 4.08
C ALA A 30 -13.62 -4.25 3.73
N GLU A 31 -14.42 -4.75 4.67
CA GLU A 31 -15.86 -4.91 4.50
C GLU A 31 -16.58 -3.57 4.32
N ILE A 32 -16.22 -2.55 5.12
CA ILE A 32 -16.76 -1.19 5.01
C ILE A 32 -16.41 -0.60 3.64
N LEU A 33 -15.17 -0.77 3.18
CA LEU A 33 -14.74 -0.35 1.85
C LEU A 33 -15.61 -0.99 0.77
N GLY A 34 -15.82 -2.31 0.82
CA GLY A 34 -16.63 -3.03 -0.16
C GLY A 34 -18.07 -2.53 -0.18
N THR A 35 -18.68 -2.33 0.99
CA THR A 35 -20.04 -1.75 1.12
C THR A 35 -20.10 -0.34 0.53
N HIS A 36 -19.09 0.49 0.77
CA HIS A 36 -19.01 1.83 0.20
C HIS A 36 -18.88 1.81 -1.32
N LEU A 37 -17.99 0.98 -1.87
CA LEU A 37 -17.84 0.81 -3.32
C LEU A 37 -19.14 0.35 -3.98
N ALA A 38 -19.85 -0.58 -3.35
CA ALA A 38 -21.16 -1.04 -3.81
C ALA A 38 -22.20 0.09 -3.78
N SER A 39 -22.25 0.91 -2.74
CA SER A 39 -23.17 2.05 -2.64
C SER A 39 -22.94 3.13 -3.72
N LEU A 40 -21.71 3.23 -4.21
CA LEU A 40 -21.33 4.10 -5.32
C LEU A 40 -21.59 3.47 -6.69
N GLY A 41 -22.09 2.22 -6.75
CA GLY A 41 -22.27 1.48 -8.00
C GLY A 41 -20.95 1.23 -8.73
N ILE A 42 -19.84 1.09 -8.01
CA ILE A 42 -18.54 0.81 -8.62
C ILE A 42 -18.47 -0.68 -8.95
N GLN A 43 -18.47 -0.97 -10.22
CA GLN A 43 -18.18 -2.30 -10.76
C GLN A 43 -16.78 -2.27 -11.36
N PHE A 44 -15.90 -3.14 -10.89
CA PHE A 44 -14.58 -3.34 -11.45
C PHE A 44 -14.64 -4.30 -12.64
N ASP A 45 -13.90 -3.97 -13.69
CA ASP A 45 -13.69 -4.86 -14.84
C ASP A 45 -12.58 -5.87 -14.54
N ARG A 46 -11.56 -5.46 -13.76
CA ARG A 46 -10.46 -6.30 -13.28
C ARG A 46 -10.12 -5.95 -11.84
N CYS A 47 -9.71 -6.95 -11.07
CA CYS A 47 -9.15 -6.77 -9.73
C CYS A 47 -7.85 -7.55 -9.61
N ILE A 48 -6.82 -6.88 -9.10
CA ILE A 48 -5.48 -7.42 -8.95
C ILE A 48 -5.05 -7.21 -7.49
N SER A 49 -4.36 -8.15 -6.90
CA SER A 49 -3.68 -7.95 -5.61
C SER A 49 -2.21 -8.33 -5.73
N GLY A 50 -1.38 -7.80 -4.86
CA GLY A 50 -0.14 -8.48 -4.54
C GLY A 50 -0.42 -9.85 -3.92
N ASP A 51 0.62 -10.68 -3.70
CA ASP A 51 0.46 -12.02 -3.18
C ASP A 51 0.51 -12.11 -1.63
N LEU A 52 0.77 -10.99 -0.95
CA LEU A 52 0.75 -10.92 0.52
C LEU A 52 -0.65 -11.18 1.06
N GLN A 53 -0.76 -11.96 2.15
CA GLN A 53 -2.05 -12.36 2.70
C GLN A 53 -2.94 -11.17 3.03
N ARG A 54 -2.38 -10.11 3.65
CA ARG A 54 -3.13 -8.90 3.99
C ARG A 54 -3.72 -8.17 2.77
N GLN A 55 -3.03 -8.22 1.62
CA GLN A 55 -3.53 -7.62 0.36
C GLN A 55 -4.66 -8.46 -0.22
N ARG A 56 -4.48 -9.77 -0.32
CA ARG A 56 -5.47 -10.71 -0.84
C ARG A 56 -6.73 -10.74 0.02
N HIS A 57 -6.60 -10.87 1.34
CA HIS A 57 -7.74 -10.90 2.26
C HIS A 57 -8.52 -9.56 2.26
N THR A 58 -7.83 -8.42 2.06
CA THR A 58 -8.52 -7.14 1.87
C THR A 58 -9.36 -7.14 0.59
N ALA A 59 -8.79 -7.65 -0.51
CA ALA A 59 -9.52 -7.77 -1.79
C ALA A 59 -10.73 -8.70 -1.64
N GLU A 60 -10.54 -9.88 -1.09
CA GLU A 60 -11.58 -10.90 -0.90
C GLU A 60 -12.74 -10.35 -0.04
N ALA A 61 -12.44 -9.70 1.09
CA ALA A 61 -13.47 -9.13 1.97
C ALA A 61 -14.23 -7.98 1.29
N ALA A 62 -13.53 -7.07 0.60
CA ALA A 62 -14.17 -5.96 -0.10
C ALA A 62 -15.02 -6.44 -1.29
N LEU A 63 -14.48 -7.34 -2.12
CA LEU A 63 -15.20 -7.91 -3.26
C LEU A 63 -16.40 -8.74 -2.81
N GLY A 64 -16.30 -9.48 -1.70
CA GLY A 64 -17.41 -10.20 -1.10
C GLY A 64 -18.61 -9.30 -0.81
N ARG A 65 -18.38 -8.12 -0.21
CA ARG A 65 -19.44 -7.14 0.06
C ARG A 65 -20.04 -6.54 -1.22
N ILE A 66 -19.23 -6.33 -2.25
CA ILE A 66 -19.71 -5.88 -3.56
C ILE A 66 -20.63 -6.94 -4.18
N ALA A 67 -20.23 -8.22 -4.12
CA ALA A 67 -21.03 -9.33 -4.63
C ALA A 67 -22.36 -9.52 -3.84
N GLU A 68 -22.32 -9.39 -2.51
CA GLU A 68 -23.52 -9.43 -1.66
C GLU A 68 -24.53 -8.33 -2.01
N ALA A 69 -24.07 -7.20 -2.52
CA ALA A 69 -24.93 -6.12 -3.04
C ALA A 69 -25.47 -6.39 -4.47
N GLY A 70 -25.21 -7.56 -5.05
CA GLY A 70 -25.67 -7.95 -6.38
C GLY A 70 -24.85 -7.38 -7.55
N ILE A 71 -23.69 -6.82 -7.30
CA ILE A 71 -22.78 -6.32 -8.34
C ILE A 71 -21.82 -7.44 -8.72
N ALA A 72 -21.70 -7.71 -10.02
CA ALA A 72 -20.76 -8.72 -10.52
C ALA A 72 -19.32 -8.31 -10.22
N ILE A 73 -18.53 -9.27 -9.75
CA ILE A 73 -17.10 -9.10 -9.44
C ILE A 73 -16.25 -9.93 -10.42
N PRO A 74 -15.09 -9.40 -10.85
CA PRO A 74 -14.13 -10.19 -11.63
C PRO A 74 -13.41 -11.20 -10.73
N GLN A 75 -12.75 -12.19 -11.35
CA GLN A 75 -11.80 -13.03 -10.65
C GLN A 75 -10.62 -12.18 -10.16
N LEU A 76 -10.17 -12.43 -8.93
CA LEU A 76 -8.99 -11.77 -8.38
C LEU A 76 -7.73 -12.34 -9.04
N GLU A 77 -6.99 -11.49 -9.71
CA GLU A 77 -5.67 -11.77 -10.25
C GLU A 77 -4.61 -11.50 -9.18
N VAL A 78 -3.46 -12.18 -9.23
CA VAL A 78 -2.34 -11.96 -8.30
C VAL A 78 -1.09 -11.61 -9.10
N ASP A 79 -0.45 -10.49 -8.74
CA ASP A 79 0.83 -10.05 -9.34
C ASP A 79 1.76 -9.52 -8.23
N SER A 80 2.88 -10.21 -8.03
CA SER A 80 3.87 -9.87 -6.99
C SER A 80 4.55 -8.52 -7.20
N ALA A 81 4.46 -7.92 -8.38
CA ALA A 81 4.91 -6.55 -8.62
C ALA A 81 4.17 -5.52 -7.72
N PHE A 82 3.02 -5.88 -7.18
CA PHE A 82 2.25 -5.05 -6.26
C PHE A 82 2.43 -5.42 -4.78
N ASN A 83 3.45 -6.23 -4.46
CA ASN A 83 3.85 -6.51 -3.09
C ASN A 83 4.47 -5.27 -2.43
N GLU A 84 4.51 -5.29 -1.10
CA GLU A 84 5.29 -4.33 -0.33
C GLU A 84 6.78 -4.66 -0.44
N PHE A 85 7.64 -3.65 -0.31
CA PHE A 85 9.08 -3.88 -0.14
C PHE A 85 9.36 -4.62 1.18
N ASP A 86 10.48 -5.33 1.24
CA ASP A 86 10.92 -6.03 2.46
C ASP A 86 11.48 -5.03 3.48
N ALA A 87 10.58 -4.46 4.30
CA ALA A 87 10.94 -3.50 5.34
C ALA A 87 11.92 -4.10 6.38
N ASP A 88 11.81 -5.40 6.67
CA ASP A 88 12.72 -6.07 7.60
C ASP A 88 14.13 -6.19 7.02
N ALA A 89 14.27 -6.50 5.73
CA ALA A 89 15.56 -6.49 5.06
C ALA A 89 16.18 -5.09 5.05
N VAL A 90 15.39 -4.06 4.75
CA VAL A 90 15.83 -2.66 4.79
C VAL A 90 16.31 -2.26 6.19
N ILE A 91 15.56 -2.59 7.24
CA ILE A 91 15.96 -2.34 8.63
C ILE A 91 17.26 -3.08 8.96
N ARG A 92 17.34 -4.39 8.69
CA ARG A 92 18.55 -5.18 8.97
C ARG A 92 19.79 -4.63 8.30
N ALA A 93 19.67 -4.12 7.08
CA ALA A 93 20.78 -3.63 6.30
C ALA A 93 21.27 -2.25 6.73
N HIS A 94 20.38 -1.33 7.10
CA HIS A 94 20.73 0.08 7.35
C HIS A 94 20.77 0.45 8.84
N LEU A 95 20.08 -0.29 9.72
CA LEU A 95 20.06 0.01 11.16
C LEU A 95 21.46 -0.01 11.80
N PRO A 96 22.39 -0.95 11.47
CA PRO A 96 23.72 -0.95 12.03
C PRO A 96 24.48 0.36 11.83
N ASP A 97 24.28 1.05 10.72
CA ASP A 97 24.95 2.33 10.41
C ASP A 97 24.46 3.49 11.29
N LEU A 98 23.35 3.31 11.98
CA LEU A 98 22.76 4.34 12.85
C LEU A 98 23.12 4.15 14.33
N LEU A 99 23.72 3.02 14.71
CA LEU A 99 23.92 2.65 16.11
C LEU A 99 24.84 3.60 16.87
N ASP A 100 25.81 4.22 16.20
CA ASP A 100 26.71 5.21 16.83
C ASP A 100 25.96 6.47 17.25
N ALA A 101 25.03 6.93 16.40
CA ALA A 101 24.20 8.10 16.68
C ALA A 101 22.95 7.76 17.49
N GLU A 102 22.48 6.53 17.43
CA GLU A 102 21.23 6.03 18.02
C GLU A 102 21.48 4.72 18.80
N PRO A 103 22.19 4.75 19.94
CA PRO A 103 22.60 3.53 20.67
C PRO A 103 21.43 2.64 21.11
N GLN A 104 20.22 3.22 21.29
CA GLN A 104 19.02 2.49 21.70
C GLN A 104 18.20 1.94 20.53
N ALA A 105 18.65 2.17 19.28
CA ALA A 105 17.86 1.80 18.10
C ALA A 105 17.47 0.32 18.07
N LEU A 106 18.37 -0.59 18.40
CA LEU A 106 18.05 -2.03 18.47
C LEU A 106 16.98 -2.36 19.49
N HIS A 107 17.01 -1.71 20.68
CA HIS A 107 16.01 -1.91 21.71
C HIS A 107 14.64 -1.40 21.24
N ILE A 108 14.59 -0.20 20.69
CA ILE A 108 13.35 0.42 20.17
C ILE A 108 12.75 -0.43 19.04
N MET A 109 13.59 -0.89 18.09
CA MET A 109 13.12 -1.73 16.99
C MET A 109 12.52 -3.06 17.44
N ARG A 110 13.11 -3.69 18.47
CA ARG A 110 12.60 -4.95 19.06
C ARG A 110 11.31 -4.75 19.87
N ASN A 111 11.10 -3.58 20.43
CA ASN A 111 9.97 -3.24 21.29
C ASN A 111 9.08 -2.13 20.66
N ALA A 112 8.90 -2.22 19.35
CA ALA A 112 8.20 -1.21 18.56
C ALA A 112 6.76 -0.90 19.03
N ALA A 113 6.09 -1.87 19.65
CA ALA A 113 4.74 -1.69 20.21
C ALA A 113 4.73 -0.74 21.42
N GLU A 114 5.80 -0.71 22.21
CA GLU A 114 5.96 0.13 23.41
C GLU A 114 6.53 1.50 23.07
N HIS A 115 7.34 1.59 21.99
CA HIS A 115 8.09 2.79 21.57
C HIS A 115 7.65 3.29 20.18
N ARG A 116 6.36 3.48 19.97
CA ARG A 116 5.79 3.74 18.63
C ARG A 116 6.35 4.98 17.95
N ALA A 117 6.51 6.09 18.67
CA ALA A 117 7.01 7.34 18.11
C ALA A 117 8.49 7.24 17.73
N GLU A 118 9.31 6.68 18.62
CA GLU A 118 10.73 6.46 18.42
C GLU A 118 10.97 5.45 17.30
N PHE A 119 10.19 4.37 17.27
CA PHE A 119 10.21 3.40 16.18
C PHE A 119 9.91 4.07 14.83
N GLN A 120 8.86 4.90 14.75
CA GLN A 120 8.51 5.59 13.52
C GLN A 120 9.63 6.53 13.07
N ARG A 121 10.26 7.27 13.99
CA ARG A 121 11.40 8.13 13.69
C ARG A 121 12.59 7.34 13.16
N LEU A 122 12.98 6.26 13.84
CA LEU A 122 14.10 5.40 13.41
C LEU A 122 13.80 4.71 12.09
N PHE A 123 12.60 4.22 11.90
CA PHE A 123 12.17 3.61 10.65
C PHE A 123 12.23 4.63 9.49
N SER A 124 11.80 5.87 9.73
CA SER A 124 11.92 6.95 8.74
C SER A 124 13.39 7.21 8.36
N LEU A 125 14.30 7.25 9.32
CA LEU A 125 15.73 7.42 9.05
C LEU A 125 16.30 6.26 8.20
N VAL A 126 15.99 5.02 8.58
CA VAL A 126 16.42 3.80 7.85
C VAL A 126 15.92 3.84 6.41
N VAL A 127 14.64 4.10 6.22
CA VAL A 127 14.02 4.09 4.89
C VAL A 127 14.51 5.28 4.05
N SER A 128 14.73 6.45 4.64
CA SER A 128 15.30 7.59 3.92
C SER A 128 16.70 7.28 3.37
N ARG A 129 17.54 6.55 4.14
CA ARG A 129 18.85 6.09 3.65
C ARG A 129 18.72 5.14 2.47
N TRP A 130 17.78 4.20 2.54
CA TRP A 130 17.53 3.26 1.46
C TRP A 130 17.00 3.95 0.19
N ILE A 131 16.05 4.88 0.34
CA ILE A 131 15.44 5.61 -0.77
C ILE A 131 16.41 6.58 -1.44
N SER A 132 17.36 7.16 -0.69
CA SER A 132 18.33 8.10 -1.25
C SER A 132 19.24 7.48 -2.31
N GLY A 133 19.45 6.15 -2.25
CA GLY A 133 20.42 5.46 -3.10
C GLY A 133 21.89 5.76 -2.79
N GLU A 134 22.18 6.62 -1.79
CA GLU A 134 23.55 6.99 -1.41
C GLU A 134 24.24 5.92 -0.55
N HIS A 135 23.48 4.95 -0.05
CA HIS A 135 23.92 3.95 0.92
C HIS A 135 23.53 2.54 0.48
N GLU A 136 23.88 2.19 -0.76
CA GLU A 136 23.58 0.85 -1.28
C GLU A 136 24.18 -0.27 -0.39
N LYS A 137 23.47 -1.36 -0.28
CA LYS A 137 23.86 -2.54 0.50
C LYS A 137 23.81 -3.78 -0.37
N ASP A 138 24.88 -4.55 -0.35
CA ASP A 138 24.98 -5.81 -1.09
C ASP A 138 23.84 -6.77 -0.72
N GLY A 139 23.18 -7.31 -1.73
CA GLY A 139 22.07 -8.25 -1.56
C GLY A 139 20.74 -7.64 -1.11
N LEU A 140 20.65 -6.32 -0.91
CA LEU A 140 19.39 -5.62 -0.67
C LEU A 140 18.83 -5.09 -1.99
N VAL A 141 17.55 -5.34 -2.25
CA VAL A 141 16.83 -4.70 -3.37
C VAL A 141 16.81 -3.19 -3.13
N SER A 142 17.34 -2.39 -4.06
CA SER A 142 17.32 -0.93 -3.96
C SER A 142 15.90 -0.37 -4.17
N TRP A 143 15.66 0.86 -3.71
CA TRP A 143 14.41 1.57 -4.00
C TRP A 143 14.17 1.70 -5.51
N GLN A 144 15.22 1.97 -6.28
CA GLN A 144 15.11 2.07 -7.72
C GLN A 144 14.67 0.76 -8.36
N HIS A 145 15.23 -0.36 -7.95
CA HIS A 145 14.82 -1.68 -8.46
C HIS A 145 13.39 -2.05 -8.05
N PHE A 146 12.98 -1.73 -6.81
CA PHE A 146 11.59 -1.88 -6.37
C PHE A 146 10.63 -1.03 -7.22
N LEU A 147 11.00 0.23 -7.49
CA LEU A 147 10.24 1.16 -8.33
C LEU A 147 10.07 0.61 -9.76
N GLU A 148 11.12 0.07 -10.35
CA GLU A 148 11.11 -0.57 -11.67
C GLU A 148 10.16 -1.77 -11.71
N GLY A 149 10.20 -2.62 -10.69
CA GLY A 149 9.27 -3.76 -10.58
C GLY A 149 7.79 -3.32 -10.52
N VAL A 150 7.49 -2.25 -9.77
CA VAL A 150 6.15 -1.66 -9.71
C VAL A 150 5.76 -1.05 -11.05
N GLN A 151 6.69 -0.37 -11.73
CA GLN A 151 6.47 0.21 -13.07
C GLN A 151 6.15 -0.87 -14.09
N ASP A 152 6.91 -1.96 -14.11
CA ASP A 152 6.68 -3.09 -15.01
C ASP A 152 5.31 -3.75 -14.77
N GLY A 153 4.92 -3.91 -13.49
CA GLY A 153 3.59 -4.38 -13.13
C GLY A 153 2.49 -3.46 -13.66
N LEU A 154 2.64 -2.16 -13.48
CA LEU A 154 1.69 -1.16 -13.95
C LEU A 154 1.62 -1.13 -15.48
N GLN A 155 2.76 -1.26 -16.16
CA GLN A 155 2.84 -1.35 -17.62
C GLN A 155 2.03 -2.55 -18.15
N ARG A 156 2.21 -3.75 -17.56
CA ARG A 156 1.42 -4.94 -17.94
C ARG A 156 -0.08 -4.71 -17.78
N VAL A 157 -0.49 -4.04 -16.70
CA VAL A 157 -1.91 -3.71 -16.45
C VAL A 157 -2.44 -2.81 -17.56
N LEU A 158 -1.69 -1.77 -17.96
CA LEU A 158 -2.10 -0.81 -18.99
C LEU A 158 -2.15 -1.43 -20.39
N GLU A 159 -1.18 -2.29 -20.74
CA GLU A 159 -1.13 -2.98 -22.04
C GLU A 159 -2.33 -3.91 -22.26
N GLN A 160 -2.86 -4.49 -21.19
CA GLN A 160 -4.01 -5.38 -21.23
C GLN A 160 -5.35 -4.62 -21.10
N ALA A 161 -5.31 -3.36 -20.68
CA ALA A 161 -6.52 -2.60 -20.38
C ALA A 161 -7.17 -2.02 -21.61
N SER A 162 -8.49 -2.11 -21.70
CA SER A 162 -9.27 -1.27 -22.59
C SER A 162 -9.37 0.16 -22.03
N GLY A 163 -9.49 1.16 -22.90
CA GLY A 163 -9.41 2.58 -22.52
C GLY A 163 -10.54 3.11 -21.62
N ARG A 164 -11.45 2.26 -21.13
CA ARG A 164 -12.58 2.63 -20.25
C ARG A 164 -12.72 1.79 -18.99
N GLU A 165 -11.83 0.84 -18.77
CA GLU A 165 -11.88 -0.06 -17.64
C GLU A 165 -11.69 0.64 -16.30
N LYS A 166 -12.34 0.06 -15.29
CA LYS A 166 -12.11 0.33 -13.86
C LYS A 166 -11.35 -0.86 -13.28
N ILE A 167 -10.12 -0.64 -12.88
CA ILE A 167 -9.23 -1.67 -12.37
C ILE A 167 -8.96 -1.40 -10.89
N GLY A 168 -9.21 -2.39 -10.03
CA GLY A 168 -8.85 -2.34 -8.61
C GLY A 168 -7.50 -3.01 -8.38
N ILE A 169 -6.56 -2.32 -7.73
CA ILE A 169 -5.26 -2.88 -7.31
C ILE A 169 -5.18 -2.81 -5.79
N PHE A 170 -5.24 -3.97 -5.14
CA PHE A 170 -5.12 -4.12 -3.69
C PHE A 170 -3.66 -4.34 -3.32
N THR A 171 -3.07 -3.39 -2.62
CA THR A 171 -1.63 -3.33 -2.41
C THR A 171 -1.26 -2.72 -1.05
N SER A 172 -0.05 -2.22 -0.92
CA SER A 172 0.54 -1.68 0.31
C SER A 172 1.02 -0.24 0.15
N GLY A 173 1.39 0.39 1.27
CA GLY A 173 1.77 1.80 1.31
C GLY A 173 2.98 2.12 0.43
N GLY A 174 4.04 1.33 0.52
CA GLY A 174 5.25 1.56 -0.28
C GLY A 174 5.00 1.43 -1.78
N THR A 175 4.21 0.46 -2.21
CA THR A 175 3.82 0.30 -3.63
C THR A 175 2.97 1.47 -4.12
N ILE A 176 2.00 1.95 -3.31
CA ILE A 176 1.24 3.17 -3.64
C ILE A 176 2.18 4.37 -3.76
N THR A 177 3.14 4.50 -2.85
CA THR A 177 4.15 5.56 -2.88
C THR A 177 5.00 5.50 -4.14
N ALA A 178 5.45 4.31 -4.55
CA ALA A 178 6.17 4.11 -5.80
C ALA A 178 5.34 4.55 -7.01
N MET A 179 4.06 4.16 -7.08
CA MET A 179 3.15 4.59 -8.15
C MET A 179 2.92 6.11 -8.14
N LEU A 180 2.81 6.74 -6.96
CA LEU A 180 2.71 8.20 -6.85
C LEU A 180 3.96 8.87 -7.41
N GLN A 181 5.15 8.38 -7.04
CA GLN A 181 6.42 8.88 -7.58
C GLN A 181 6.45 8.79 -9.10
N LEU A 182 6.09 7.63 -9.69
CA LEU A 182 6.04 7.42 -11.13
C LEU A 182 5.11 8.39 -11.85
N VAL A 183 3.90 8.57 -11.31
CA VAL A 183 2.85 9.37 -11.98
C VAL A 183 3.04 10.87 -11.76
N THR A 184 3.46 11.30 -10.58
CA THR A 184 3.59 12.73 -10.24
C THR A 184 4.98 13.28 -10.44
N ARG A 185 6.00 12.40 -10.58
CA ARG A 185 7.42 12.74 -10.72
C ARG A 185 7.98 13.56 -9.55
N VAL A 186 7.38 13.43 -8.38
CA VAL A 186 7.94 14.03 -7.16
C VAL A 186 9.23 13.31 -6.76
N PRO A 187 10.18 14.00 -6.11
CA PRO A 187 11.39 13.36 -5.62
C PRO A 187 11.06 12.18 -4.68
N PRO A 188 11.87 11.09 -4.68
CA PRO A 188 11.59 9.87 -3.92
C PRO A 188 11.31 10.10 -2.44
N LEU A 189 12.11 10.91 -1.75
CA LEU A 189 11.91 11.24 -0.33
C LEU A 189 10.59 11.97 -0.09
N ASN A 190 10.21 12.91 -0.98
CA ASN A 190 8.93 13.60 -0.88
C ASN A 190 7.73 12.67 -1.12
N ALA A 191 7.86 11.71 -2.04
CA ALA A 191 6.86 10.69 -2.24
C ALA A 191 6.70 9.83 -0.98
N PHE A 192 7.80 9.48 -0.31
CA PHE A 192 7.77 8.65 0.88
C PHE A 192 7.20 9.38 2.10
N GLU A 193 7.32 10.69 2.21
CA GLU A 193 6.61 11.47 3.23
C GLU A 193 5.09 11.29 3.14
N LEU A 194 4.55 11.09 1.94
CA LEU A 194 3.13 10.80 1.75
C LEU A 194 2.74 9.40 2.26
N ASN A 195 3.68 8.44 2.31
CA ASN A 195 3.42 7.09 2.78
C ASN A 195 2.87 7.06 4.21
N TRP A 196 3.34 7.96 5.07
CA TRP A 196 2.89 8.06 6.45
C TRP A 196 1.43 8.46 6.59
N GLN A 197 0.87 9.09 5.57
CA GLN A 197 -0.50 9.59 5.55
C GLN A 197 -1.50 8.60 4.94
N ILE A 198 -1.02 7.53 4.27
CA ILE A 198 -1.90 6.59 3.58
C ILE A 198 -2.64 5.74 4.60
N VAL A 199 -3.95 5.94 4.72
CA VAL A 199 -4.83 5.21 5.65
C VAL A 199 -5.09 3.78 5.15
N ASN A 200 -5.21 2.81 6.06
CA ASN A 200 -5.62 1.45 5.70
C ASN A 200 -6.99 1.47 5.00
N THR A 201 -7.12 0.71 3.93
CA THR A 201 -8.26 0.69 3.00
C THR A 201 -8.56 2.00 2.27
N SER A 202 -7.68 3.00 2.35
CA SER A 202 -7.85 4.21 1.54
C SER A 202 -7.75 3.92 0.05
N LEU A 203 -8.39 4.80 -0.72
CA LEU A 203 -8.47 4.79 -2.17
C LEU A 203 -7.64 5.92 -2.76
N SER A 204 -6.67 5.60 -3.60
CA SER A 204 -6.02 6.56 -4.49
C SER A 204 -6.39 6.21 -5.93
N ARG A 205 -6.80 7.20 -6.72
CA ARG A 205 -7.30 6.95 -8.07
C ARG A 205 -6.41 7.58 -9.11
N LEU A 206 -5.98 6.75 -10.05
CA LEU A 206 -5.31 7.17 -11.28
C LEU A 206 -6.32 7.15 -12.44
N LYS A 207 -6.15 8.06 -13.37
CA LYS A 207 -6.80 8.05 -14.68
C LYS A 207 -5.78 7.65 -15.72
N PHE A 208 -6.21 6.86 -16.72
CA PHE A 208 -5.31 6.47 -17.81
C PHE A 208 -5.95 6.63 -19.20
N ARG A 209 -5.09 6.87 -20.19
CA ARG A 209 -5.40 6.87 -21.61
C ARG A 209 -4.19 6.30 -22.35
N GLY A 210 -4.28 5.05 -22.84
CA GLY A 210 -3.10 4.31 -23.27
C GLY A 210 -2.13 4.20 -22.09
N ASP A 211 -0.90 4.58 -22.27
CA ASP A 211 0.18 4.60 -21.28
C ASP A 211 0.26 5.90 -20.44
N GLU A 212 -0.52 6.92 -20.81
CA GLU A 212 -0.58 8.17 -20.03
C GLU A 212 -1.37 7.97 -18.73
N LEU A 213 -0.76 8.36 -17.61
CA LEU A 213 -1.33 8.29 -16.27
C LEU A 213 -1.41 9.67 -15.63
N ALA A 214 -2.47 9.93 -14.87
CA ALA A 214 -2.63 11.13 -14.07
C ALA A 214 -3.27 10.79 -12.71
N LEU A 215 -2.77 11.38 -11.63
CA LEU A 215 -3.37 11.29 -10.31
C LEU A 215 -4.68 12.07 -10.28
N ALA A 216 -5.78 11.41 -9.94
CA ALA A 216 -7.11 12.02 -9.86
C ALA A 216 -7.56 12.26 -8.41
N SER A 217 -7.17 11.38 -7.48
CA SER A 217 -7.37 11.56 -6.04
C SER A 217 -6.36 10.74 -5.26
N PHE A 218 -6.04 11.19 -4.06
CA PHE A 218 -5.09 10.52 -3.17
C PHE A 218 -5.70 10.27 -1.81
N ASN A 219 -5.49 9.06 -1.25
CA ASN A 219 -5.74 8.69 0.14
C ASN A 219 -7.18 8.98 0.63
N SER A 220 -8.17 8.83 -0.23
CA SER A 220 -9.57 8.99 0.17
C SER A 220 -10.00 7.84 1.10
N HIS A 221 -10.44 8.18 2.30
CA HIS A 221 -10.92 7.24 3.31
C HIS A 221 -12.27 7.65 3.91
N VAL A 222 -13.03 8.40 3.12
CA VAL A 222 -14.35 8.92 3.50
C VAL A 222 -15.32 7.81 3.99
N HIS A 223 -15.18 6.59 3.47
CA HIS A 223 -15.97 5.43 3.91
C HIS A 223 -15.78 5.11 5.40
N LEU A 224 -14.60 5.40 5.97
CA LEU A 224 -14.34 5.24 7.40
C LEU A 224 -14.79 6.47 8.20
N GLU A 225 -14.56 7.67 7.66
CA GLU A 225 -14.95 8.94 8.32
C GLU A 225 -16.47 9.05 8.53
N LEU A 226 -17.27 8.57 7.58
CA LEU A 226 -18.73 8.57 7.65
C LEU A 226 -19.27 7.78 8.85
N LEU A 227 -18.51 6.82 9.36
CA LEU A 227 -18.90 6.02 10.53
C LEU A 227 -18.64 6.74 11.85
N LYS A 228 -17.93 7.86 11.86
CA LYS A 228 -17.56 8.64 13.06
C LYS A 228 -16.88 7.80 14.15
N SER A 229 -16.08 6.80 13.72
CA SER A 229 -15.35 5.84 14.57
C SER A 229 -13.84 6.03 14.34
N PRO A 230 -13.18 6.93 15.10
CA PRO A 230 -11.76 7.26 14.89
C PRO A 230 -10.83 6.05 14.96
N GLU A 231 -11.19 5.00 15.71
CA GLU A 231 -10.44 3.76 15.83
C GLU A 231 -10.34 2.97 14.53
N LEU A 232 -11.19 3.27 13.54
CA LEU A 232 -11.13 2.70 12.19
C LEU A 232 -10.14 3.41 11.28
N ILE A 233 -9.62 4.58 11.67
CA ILE A 233 -8.64 5.32 10.87
C ILE A 233 -7.25 4.92 11.39
N THR A 234 -6.62 3.99 10.68
CA THR A 234 -5.33 3.43 11.06
C THR A 234 -4.32 3.55 9.92
N TYR A 235 -3.03 3.55 10.26
CA TYR A 235 -1.93 3.81 9.32
C TYR A 235 -0.95 2.63 9.21
N ARG A 236 -1.22 1.52 9.89
CA ARG A 236 -0.35 0.33 9.93
C ARG A 236 -1.17 -0.94 9.85
#